data_8d00a987fa609e487c4da082862964d2
#
_entry.id   8d00a987fa609e487c4da082862964d2
#
_cell.length_a   1.000
_cell.length_b   1.000
_cell.length_c   1.000
_cell.angle_alpha   90.00
_cell.angle_beta   90.00
_cell.angle_gamma   90.00
#
_symmetry.space_group_name_H-M   'P 1'
#
loop_
_entity.id
_entity.type
_entity.pdbx_description
1 polymer ?
#
loop_
_entity_poly.entity_id
_entity_poly.type
_entity_poly.pdbx_seq_one_letter_code
_entity_poly.pdbx_strand_id
1 'polypeptide(L)'
;MASQSTKTTVIRNGTLIDGSGSTASDNEAVVIQGNRITSVGSIPAGLTLEDKESVRVIDASGRWVMPGLIDGHCHLSFGQPAMPGVSVARGTTSAEFTTLRAARNAQTILRSGVTSVSIPGGSWFIDVALREAINAGMLEGPRIYTAGRFIITYGSIADTDPSWVGTPEHLYGVLANNVSDMVTEVRRQTKHGVDFIKMADSTWGDTQTISKEELSAVVGEAHRRNARISIHSRGSDSTRAAAEAGFDWIMHADLATEGDLEAVAEAGVKIMPTVTFLKHAAEYGRDFGRSEPELDQIKINLEGAVRVLETARKLGVKVMCGTDSGNSPVMPYGLLHANEAEIMVKYGGYSPMEAIVACTRAVSYTHLRAHETSLHLVCR
;
A
#
# COMPACT_ATOMS: atom_id res chain seq x y z
N MET A 1 32.44 -17.55 -12.81
CA MET A 1 31.18 -17.55 -12.02
C MET A 1 30.46 -18.84 -12.34
N ALA A 2 30.38 -19.77 -11.40
CA ALA A 2 29.69 -21.03 -11.60
C ALA A 2 28.19 -20.71 -11.74
N SER A 3 27.56 -21.19 -12.82
CA SER A 3 26.12 -21.18 -13.00
C SER A 3 25.50 -21.92 -11.81
N GLN A 4 24.93 -21.21 -10.85
CA GLN A 4 24.05 -21.85 -9.88
C GLN A 4 22.88 -22.41 -10.69
N SER A 5 22.80 -23.74 -10.78
CA SER A 5 21.66 -24.45 -11.32
C SER A 5 20.40 -23.90 -10.61
N THR A 6 19.57 -23.21 -11.36
CA THR A 6 18.33 -22.61 -10.81
C THR A 6 17.39 -23.73 -10.40
N LYS A 7 17.33 -24.00 -9.07
CA LYS A 7 16.49 -25.06 -8.51
C LYS A 7 15.03 -24.80 -8.87
N THR A 8 14.39 -25.80 -9.44
CA THR A 8 12.96 -25.75 -9.76
C THR A 8 12.15 -26.05 -8.48
N THR A 9 11.15 -25.23 -8.19
CA THR A 9 10.17 -25.51 -7.12
C THR A 9 8.84 -25.86 -7.74
N VAL A 10 8.24 -26.99 -7.29
CA VAL A 10 6.90 -27.43 -7.70
C VAL A 10 6.01 -27.45 -6.48
N ILE A 11 4.95 -26.62 -6.49
CA ILE A 11 3.87 -26.66 -5.50
C ILE A 11 2.75 -27.46 -6.14
N ARG A 12 2.22 -28.49 -5.46
CA ARG A 12 1.20 -29.39 -6.02
C ARG A 12 0.16 -29.82 -4.99
N ASN A 13 -0.94 -30.40 -5.48
CA ASN A 13 -2.02 -30.99 -4.69
C ASN A 13 -2.82 -29.97 -3.86
N GLY A 14 -2.67 -28.67 -4.08
CA GLY A 14 -3.44 -27.64 -3.40
C GLY A 14 -4.62 -27.15 -4.21
N THR A 15 -5.55 -26.45 -3.58
CA THR A 15 -6.58 -25.67 -4.26
C THR A 15 -5.98 -24.34 -4.69
N LEU A 16 -5.92 -24.07 -5.98
CA LEU A 16 -5.29 -22.87 -6.56
C LEU A 16 -6.28 -21.74 -6.73
N ILE A 17 -5.90 -20.55 -6.26
CA ILE A 17 -6.49 -19.25 -6.59
C ILE A 17 -5.44 -18.48 -7.40
N ASP A 18 -5.68 -18.25 -8.68
CA ASP A 18 -4.70 -17.63 -9.58
C ASP A 18 -4.66 -16.08 -9.52
N GLY A 19 -5.57 -15.47 -8.75
CA GLY A 19 -5.70 -14.01 -8.63
C GLY A 19 -6.42 -13.36 -9.82
N SER A 20 -6.91 -14.12 -10.79
CA SER A 20 -7.66 -13.59 -11.94
C SER A 20 -9.09 -13.17 -11.61
N GLY A 21 -9.65 -13.71 -10.54
CA GLY A 21 -11.07 -13.63 -10.19
C GLY A 21 -11.86 -14.87 -10.64
N SER A 22 -11.21 -15.82 -11.29
CA SER A 22 -11.80 -17.10 -11.69
C SER A 22 -12.07 -18.00 -10.49
N THR A 23 -12.94 -18.99 -10.65
CA THR A 23 -13.20 -20.01 -9.63
C THR A 23 -11.89 -20.75 -9.31
N ALA A 24 -11.67 -21.03 -8.02
CA ALA A 24 -10.55 -21.82 -7.57
C ALA A 24 -10.56 -23.24 -8.20
N SER A 25 -9.39 -23.76 -8.51
CA SER A 25 -9.22 -25.09 -9.11
C SER A 25 -8.43 -26.02 -8.19
N ASP A 26 -8.87 -27.27 -8.11
CA ASP A 26 -8.24 -28.28 -7.25
C ASP A 26 -7.16 -29.07 -7.99
N ASN A 27 -6.18 -29.55 -7.21
CA ASN A 27 -5.07 -30.41 -7.67
C ASN A 27 -4.19 -29.82 -8.77
N GLU A 28 -4.16 -28.50 -8.88
CA GLU A 28 -3.30 -27.78 -9.80
C GLU A 28 -1.86 -27.72 -9.25
N ALA A 29 -0.91 -27.53 -10.16
CA ALA A 29 0.48 -27.32 -9.81
C ALA A 29 0.95 -25.92 -10.20
N VAL A 30 1.89 -25.37 -9.43
CA VAL A 30 2.64 -24.17 -9.78
C VAL A 30 4.12 -24.54 -9.86
N VAL A 31 4.73 -24.31 -11.03
CA VAL A 31 6.13 -24.62 -11.28
C VAL A 31 6.91 -23.30 -11.34
N ILE A 32 7.96 -23.22 -10.55
CA ILE A 32 8.80 -22.03 -10.39
C ILE A 32 10.24 -22.40 -10.72
N GLN A 33 10.87 -21.65 -11.65
CA GLN A 33 12.29 -21.76 -11.95
C GLN A 33 13.01 -20.48 -11.53
N GLY A 34 13.91 -20.60 -10.58
CA GLY A 34 14.53 -19.42 -9.97
C GLY A 34 13.49 -18.52 -9.30
N ASN A 35 13.27 -17.35 -9.86
CA ASN A 35 12.27 -16.36 -9.36
C ASN A 35 11.06 -16.19 -10.29
N ARG A 36 10.84 -17.12 -11.24
CA ARG A 36 9.77 -17.05 -12.25
C ARG A 36 8.83 -18.23 -12.18
N ILE A 37 7.53 -18.01 -12.24
CA ILE A 37 6.54 -19.05 -12.52
C ILE A 37 6.61 -19.38 -14.00
N THR A 38 6.85 -20.65 -14.30
CA THR A 38 6.98 -21.17 -15.67
C THR A 38 5.78 -21.98 -16.11
N SER A 39 5.00 -22.52 -15.16
CA SER A 39 3.75 -23.24 -15.44
C SER A 39 2.77 -23.08 -14.29
N VAL A 40 1.48 -23.00 -14.63
CA VAL A 40 0.33 -23.07 -13.72
C VAL A 40 -0.65 -24.06 -14.30
N GLY A 41 -1.21 -24.95 -13.46
CA GLY A 41 -2.13 -26.01 -13.86
C GLY A 41 -1.42 -27.37 -13.87
N SER A 42 -0.75 -27.70 -14.94
CA SER A 42 -0.08 -29.00 -15.09
C SER A 42 1.44 -28.92 -14.88
N ILE A 43 2.00 -30.01 -14.42
CA ILE A 43 3.47 -30.19 -14.36
C ILE A 43 3.96 -30.47 -15.80
N PRO A 44 4.95 -29.71 -16.29
CA PRO A 44 5.49 -29.93 -17.63
C PRO A 44 6.02 -31.35 -17.86
N ALA A 45 5.73 -31.94 -19.02
CA ALA A 45 6.28 -33.22 -19.40
C ALA A 45 7.81 -33.18 -19.38
N GLY A 46 8.43 -34.18 -18.73
CA GLY A 46 9.90 -34.28 -18.60
C GLY A 46 10.47 -33.67 -17.32
N LEU A 47 9.66 -33.04 -16.48
CA LEU A 47 10.12 -32.62 -15.14
C LEU A 47 10.04 -33.82 -14.18
N THR A 48 11.21 -34.32 -13.74
CA THR A 48 11.31 -35.46 -12.84
C THR A 48 11.26 -34.98 -11.38
N LEU A 49 10.14 -35.25 -10.68
CA LEU A 49 9.94 -34.80 -9.29
C LEU A 49 10.80 -35.54 -8.26
N GLU A 50 11.32 -36.69 -8.62
CA GLU A 50 12.20 -37.55 -7.81
C GLU A 50 13.62 -36.98 -7.72
N ASP A 51 14.02 -36.11 -8.65
CA ASP A 51 15.32 -35.45 -8.62
C ASP A 51 15.37 -34.34 -7.56
N LYS A 52 15.66 -34.74 -6.33
CA LYS A 52 15.73 -33.81 -5.16
C LYS A 52 16.90 -32.83 -5.20
N GLU A 53 17.87 -33.03 -6.07
CA GLU A 53 18.99 -32.11 -6.23
C GLU A 53 18.54 -30.86 -7.03
N SER A 54 17.80 -31.08 -8.11
CA SER A 54 17.34 -30.02 -9.01
C SER A 54 15.91 -29.55 -8.73
N VAL A 55 15.08 -30.39 -8.07
CA VAL A 55 13.66 -30.10 -7.84
C VAL A 55 13.29 -30.14 -6.37
N ARG A 56 12.68 -29.05 -5.90
CA ARG A 56 12.02 -28.96 -4.59
C ARG A 56 10.53 -29.13 -4.77
N VAL A 57 9.94 -30.15 -4.17
CA VAL A 57 8.49 -30.36 -4.17
C VAL A 57 7.89 -29.86 -2.86
N ILE A 58 6.83 -29.06 -2.95
CA ILE A 58 5.99 -28.61 -1.84
C ILE A 58 4.63 -29.26 -2.02
N ASP A 59 4.24 -30.11 -1.09
CA ASP A 59 2.91 -30.71 -1.06
C ASP A 59 1.95 -29.75 -0.34
N ALA A 60 0.97 -29.23 -1.06
CA ALA A 60 -0.06 -28.31 -0.57
C ALA A 60 -1.40 -29.03 -0.34
N SER A 61 -1.42 -30.36 -0.16
CA SER A 61 -2.64 -31.11 0.11
C SER A 61 -3.44 -30.50 1.27
N GLY A 62 -4.73 -30.23 1.03
CA GLY A 62 -5.63 -29.57 2.00
C GLY A 62 -5.34 -28.08 2.26
N ARG A 63 -4.53 -27.44 1.42
CA ARG A 63 -4.16 -26.01 1.53
C ARG A 63 -4.56 -25.25 0.28
N TRP A 64 -4.70 -23.94 0.46
CA TRP A 64 -4.89 -23.00 -0.63
C TRP A 64 -3.52 -22.45 -1.10
N VAL A 65 -3.36 -22.37 -2.41
CA VAL A 65 -2.21 -21.75 -3.07
C VAL A 65 -2.71 -20.51 -3.77
N MET A 66 -2.18 -19.34 -3.43
CA MET A 66 -2.63 -18.07 -3.98
C MET A 66 -1.44 -17.13 -4.18
N PRO A 67 -1.60 -16.06 -5.00
CA PRO A 67 -0.60 -14.99 -5.07
C PRO A 67 -0.34 -14.40 -3.70
N GLY A 68 0.90 -13.98 -3.43
CA GLY A 68 1.21 -13.20 -2.24
C GLY A 68 0.38 -11.92 -2.19
N LEU A 69 -0.08 -11.56 -0.99
CA LEU A 69 -0.84 -10.33 -0.80
C LEU A 69 0.00 -9.11 -1.14
N ILE A 70 -0.67 -8.06 -1.61
CA ILE A 70 -0.09 -6.75 -1.87
C ILE A 70 -0.83 -5.75 -1.00
N ASP A 71 -0.11 -5.04 -0.14
CA ASP A 71 -0.66 -3.93 0.61
C ASP A 71 -0.34 -2.62 -0.11
N GLY A 72 -1.39 -1.95 -0.59
CA GLY A 72 -1.27 -0.71 -1.35
C GLY A 72 -1.01 0.53 -0.49
N HIS A 73 -1.10 0.42 0.85
CA HIS A 73 -0.91 1.52 1.77
C HIS A 73 -0.35 1.03 3.11
N CYS A 74 0.96 1.12 3.25
CA CYS A 74 1.68 0.69 4.44
C CYS A 74 2.85 1.63 4.75
N HIS A 75 3.26 1.76 6.00
CA HIS A 75 4.34 2.64 6.43
C HIS A 75 5.40 1.87 7.21
N LEU A 76 6.59 1.70 6.66
CA LEU A 76 7.67 0.93 7.31
C LEU A 76 8.51 1.77 8.28
N SER A 77 8.72 3.06 7.98
CA SER A 77 9.57 3.95 8.76
C SER A 77 8.85 4.74 9.86
N PHE A 78 7.49 4.63 9.96
CA PHE A 78 6.69 5.31 10.98
C PHE A 78 6.81 4.63 12.31
N GLY A 79 7.29 4.60 13.22
CA GLY A 79 7.36 4.23 14.61
C GLY A 79 6.79 2.88 15.08
N GLN A 80 6.42 1.97 14.22
CA GLN A 80 5.81 0.69 14.59
C GLN A 80 6.71 -0.53 14.34
N PRO A 81 6.47 -1.65 15.03
CA PRO A 81 5.70 -1.80 16.26
C PRO A 81 6.42 -1.19 17.46
N ALA A 82 5.66 -0.87 18.53
CA ALA A 82 6.26 -0.52 19.82
C ALA A 82 7.14 -1.68 20.30
N MET A 83 8.39 -1.38 20.58
CA MET A 83 9.28 -2.34 21.22
C MET A 83 9.20 -2.14 22.74
N PRO A 84 9.08 -3.21 23.55
CA PRO A 84 9.10 -3.08 25.00
C PRO A 84 10.31 -2.24 25.45
N GLY A 85 10.06 -1.20 26.26
CA GLY A 85 11.10 -0.32 26.78
C GLY A 85 11.63 0.74 25.82
N VAL A 86 11.14 0.83 24.59
CA VAL A 86 11.51 1.88 23.64
C VAL A 86 10.32 2.81 23.41
N SER A 87 10.43 4.04 23.89
CA SER A 87 9.50 5.10 23.51
C SER A 87 9.76 5.49 22.07
N VAL A 88 8.76 5.37 21.21
CA VAL A 88 8.82 5.75 19.81
C VAL A 88 8.03 7.05 19.63
N ALA A 89 8.45 8.10 20.32
CA ALA A 89 7.93 9.42 20.04
C ALA A 89 8.36 9.83 18.63
N ARG A 90 7.44 10.39 17.85
CA ARG A 90 7.74 10.93 16.53
C ARG A 90 8.88 11.94 16.64
N GLY A 91 9.86 11.83 15.75
CA GLY A 91 10.95 12.78 15.68
C GLY A 91 12.07 12.67 16.72
N THR A 92 12.04 11.66 17.59
CA THR A 92 13.10 11.48 18.62
C THR A 92 14.10 10.37 18.31
N THR A 93 13.89 9.60 17.25
CA THR A 93 14.79 8.51 16.84
C THR A 93 15.67 8.95 15.67
N SER A 94 16.93 8.50 15.67
CA SER A 94 17.86 8.79 14.56
C SER A 94 17.45 8.06 13.26
N ALA A 95 17.93 8.54 12.12
CA ALA A 95 17.69 7.90 10.83
C ALA A 95 18.18 6.45 10.79
N GLU A 96 19.35 6.19 11.42
CA GLU A 96 19.97 4.86 11.49
C GLU A 96 19.08 3.87 12.26
N PHE A 97 18.60 4.26 13.44
CA PHE A 97 17.69 3.41 14.21
C PHE A 97 16.38 3.18 13.48
N THR A 98 15.83 4.22 12.87
CA THR A 98 14.59 4.13 12.08
C THR A 98 14.75 3.20 10.88
N THR A 99 15.92 3.22 10.22
CA THR A 99 16.23 2.30 9.11
C THR A 99 16.28 0.84 9.57
N LEU A 100 16.95 0.56 10.69
CA LEU A 100 17.02 -0.81 11.24
C LEU A 100 15.63 -1.32 11.66
N ARG A 101 14.83 -0.45 12.27
CA ARG A 101 13.44 -0.77 12.64
C ARG A 101 12.58 -1.05 11.39
N ALA A 102 12.70 -0.22 10.36
CA ALA A 102 11.97 -0.39 9.10
C ALA A 102 12.35 -1.68 8.38
N ALA A 103 13.62 -2.08 8.41
CA ALA A 103 14.08 -3.37 7.89
C ALA A 103 13.43 -4.56 8.64
N ARG A 104 13.35 -4.50 9.98
CA ARG A 104 12.62 -5.48 10.78
C ARG A 104 11.13 -5.54 10.43
N ASN A 105 10.50 -4.38 10.27
CA ASN A 105 9.10 -4.28 9.89
C ASN A 105 8.84 -4.93 8.53
N ALA A 106 9.70 -4.68 7.54
CA ALA A 106 9.63 -5.31 6.23
C ALA A 106 9.68 -6.85 6.30
N GLN A 107 10.54 -7.42 7.15
CA GLN A 107 10.59 -8.87 7.37
C GLN A 107 9.30 -9.40 8.02
N THR A 108 8.73 -8.66 8.97
CA THR A 108 7.47 -9.04 9.64
C THR A 108 6.33 -9.11 8.63
N ILE A 109 6.22 -8.11 7.75
CA ILE A 109 5.23 -8.05 6.68
C ILE A 109 5.40 -9.23 5.69
N LEU A 110 6.62 -9.48 5.24
CA LEU A 110 6.90 -10.60 4.33
C LEU A 110 6.48 -11.95 4.93
N ARG A 111 6.79 -12.18 6.21
CA ARG A 111 6.42 -13.41 6.92
C ARG A 111 4.92 -13.59 7.13
N SER A 112 4.14 -12.52 7.05
CA SER A 112 2.68 -12.58 7.11
C SER A 112 2.01 -12.90 5.76
N GLY A 113 2.80 -13.13 4.69
CA GLY A 113 2.29 -13.46 3.37
C GLY A 113 2.10 -12.25 2.44
N VAL A 114 2.48 -11.05 2.89
CA VAL A 114 2.46 -9.84 2.04
C VAL A 114 3.80 -9.73 1.33
N THR A 115 3.79 -9.97 0.03
CA THR A 115 5.00 -10.07 -0.80
C THR A 115 5.37 -8.78 -1.50
N SER A 116 4.47 -7.80 -1.48
CA SER A 116 4.70 -6.46 -2.03
C SER A 116 3.96 -5.42 -1.20
N VAL A 117 4.56 -4.24 -1.04
CA VAL A 117 3.96 -3.12 -0.32
C VAL A 117 4.13 -1.83 -1.10
N SER A 118 3.11 -0.98 -1.05
CA SER A 118 3.21 0.41 -1.47
C SER A 118 3.34 1.29 -0.22
N ILE A 119 4.38 2.12 -0.20
CA ILE A 119 4.69 3.00 0.93
C ILE A 119 4.46 4.43 0.46
N PRO A 120 3.27 5.01 0.76
CA PRO A 120 2.92 6.34 0.30
C PRO A 120 3.59 7.46 1.09
N GLY A 121 4.40 7.12 2.09
CA GLY A 121 5.17 8.11 2.84
C GLY A 121 6.07 7.50 3.89
N GLY A 122 7.25 8.07 4.02
CA GLY A 122 8.28 7.67 4.97
C GLY A 122 9.17 8.84 5.38
N SER A 123 10.02 8.60 6.37
CA SER A 123 11.00 9.57 6.86
C SER A 123 12.31 9.47 6.08
N TRP A 124 12.99 10.57 5.79
CA TRP A 124 14.33 10.64 5.18
C TRP A 124 14.54 9.84 3.88
N PHE A 125 13.53 9.41 3.18
CA PHE A 125 13.68 8.46 2.06
C PHE A 125 14.22 7.07 2.47
N ILE A 126 14.03 6.66 3.73
CA ILE A 126 14.45 5.35 4.24
C ILE A 126 13.86 4.21 3.41
N ASP A 127 12.62 4.36 2.97
CA ASP A 127 11.91 3.34 2.21
C ASP A 127 12.50 3.12 0.81
N VAL A 128 13.11 4.16 0.21
CA VAL A 128 13.91 4.05 -1.02
C VAL A 128 15.16 3.21 -0.77
N ALA A 129 15.90 3.50 0.31
CA ALA A 129 17.09 2.75 0.69
C ALA A 129 16.77 1.28 1.01
N LEU A 130 15.65 1.01 1.68
CA LEU A 130 15.17 -0.36 1.94
C LEU A 130 14.86 -1.12 0.66
N ARG A 131 14.17 -0.51 -0.29
CA ARG A 131 13.90 -1.10 -1.60
C ARG A 131 15.20 -1.49 -2.30
N GLU A 132 16.19 -0.60 -2.32
CA GLU A 132 17.48 -0.86 -2.93
C GLU A 132 18.24 -1.99 -2.22
N ALA A 133 18.24 -1.99 -0.90
CA ALA A 133 18.89 -3.03 -0.10
C ALA A 133 18.24 -4.42 -0.32
N ILE A 134 16.91 -4.49 -0.41
CA ILE A 134 16.19 -5.73 -0.71
C ILE A 134 16.49 -6.18 -2.14
N ASN A 135 16.48 -5.28 -3.12
CA ASN A 135 16.79 -5.58 -4.52
C ASN A 135 18.24 -6.04 -4.70
N ALA A 136 19.18 -5.52 -3.91
CA ALA A 136 20.57 -5.94 -3.88
C ALA A 136 20.79 -7.26 -3.12
N GLY A 137 19.77 -7.84 -2.50
CA GLY A 137 19.87 -9.06 -1.70
C GLY A 137 20.58 -8.88 -0.36
N MET A 138 20.74 -7.64 0.11
CA MET A 138 21.36 -7.35 1.41
C MET A 138 20.46 -7.73 2.58
N LEU A 139 19.14 -7.69 2.39
CA LEU A 139 18.16 -8.14 3.37
C LEU A 139 16.91 -8.73 2.70
N GLU A 140 16.19 -9.55 3.48
CA GLU A 140 14.91 -10.10 3.05
C GLU A 140 13.78 -9.11 3.37
N GLY A 141 12.86 -8.95 2.42
CA GLY A 141 11.68 -8.11 2.57
C GLY A 141 10.72 -8.26 1.39
N PRO A 142 9.53 -7.64 1.47
CA PRO A 142 8.62 -7.56 0.35
C PRO A 142 9.19 -6.66 -0.75
N ARG A 143 8.63 -6.71 -1.94
CA ARG A 143 8.88 -5.68 -2.94
C ARG A 143 8.31 -4.36 -2.46
N ILE A 144 9.09 -3.30 -2.56
CA ILE A 144 8.71 -1.97 -2.11
C ILE A 144 8.46 -1.08 -3.32
N TYR A 145 7.35 -0.35 -3.28
CA TYR A 145 6.97 0.73 -4.18
C TYR A 145 6.72 1.98 -3.32
N THR A 146 7.52 3.02 -3.44
CA THR A 146 7.57 4.10 -2.45
C THR A 146 7.47 5.50 -3.03
N ALA A 147 6.78 6.40 -2.30
CA ALA A 147 6.64 7.81 -2.64
C ALA A 147 7.70 8.71 -1.98
N GLY A 148 8.46 8.20 -0.99
CA GLY A 148 9.29 9.09 -0.18
C GLY A 148 8.47 9.89 0.83
N ARG A 149 8.45 11.24 0.75
CA ARG A 149 7.75 12.12 1.71
C ARG A 149 6.50 12.75 1.08
N PHE A 150 5.47 13.03 1.90
CA PHE A 150 4.26 13.73 1.41
C PHE A 150 4.59 15.16 0.99
N ILE A 151 4.00 15.64 -0.09
CA ILE A 151 3.94 17.06 -0.41
C ILE A 151 2.70 17.63 0.29
N ILE A 152 2.88 18.58 1.19
CA ILE A 152 1.85 19.13 2.06
C ILE A 152 1.88 20.66 2.09
N THR A 153 0.76 21.23 2.53
CA THR A 153 0.62 22.64 2.89
C THR A 153 0.39 22.78 4.41
N TYR A 154 0.33 24.00 4.91
CA TYR A 154 -0.12 24.25 6.29
C TYR A 154 -1.51 23.66 6.52
N GLY A 155 -1.68 22.98 7.65
CA GLY A 155 -2.92 22.31 8.02
C GLY A 155 -3.14 20.90 7.43
N SER A 156 -2.23 20.41 6.58
CA SER A 156 -2.27 19.03 6.07
C SER A 156 -1.89 18.02 7.16
N ILE A 157 -2.20 16.73 6.91
CA ILE A 157 -2.04 15.64 7.91
C ILE A 157 -0.64 15.53 8.54
N ALA A 158 0.42 15.88 7.83
CA ALA A 158 1.80 15.79 8.32
C ALA A 158 2.34 17.11 8.88
N ASP A 159 1.53 18.16 8.89
CA ASP A 159 1.87 19.46 9.50
C ASP A 159 1.49 19.44 10.99
N THR A 160 2.28 18.72 11.78
CA THR A 160 2.00 18.47 13.21
C THR A 160 2.79 19.37 14.16
N ASP A 161 3.83 20.01 13.67
CA ASP A 161 4.67 20.88 14.48
C ASP A 161 4.23 22.36 14.38
N PRO A 162 4.52 23.19 15.38
CA PRO A 162 4.29 24.62 15.29
C PRO A 162 5.00 25.25 14.08
N SER A 163 4.38 26.27 13.46
CA SER A 163 4.86 26.89 12.22
C SER A 163 6.29 27.42 12.30
N TRP A 164 6.79 27.77 13.49
CA TRP A 164 8.18 28.22 13.69
C TRP A 164 9.21 27.08 13.75
N VAL A 165 8.75 25.82 13.81
CA VAL A 165 9.61 24.62 13.72
C VAL A 165 9.68 24.13 12.27
N GLY A 166 8.56 24.23 11.54
CA GLY A 166 8.43 23.71 10.19
C GLY A 166 8.33 22.17 10.13
N THR A 167 8.69 21.59 9.00
CA THR A 167 8.69 20.14 8.76
C THR A 167 10.08 19.59 8.51
N PRO A 168 10.84 19.26 9.56
CA PRO A 168 12.19 18.71 9.44
C PRO A 168 12.24 17.39 8.63
N GLU A 169 13.42 17.04 8.13
CA GLU A 169 13.63 15.83 7.29
C GLU A 169 13.22 14.51 7.97
N HIS A 170 13.20 14.43 9.29
CA HIS A 170 12.75 13.26 10.02
C HIS A 170 11.23 13.07 10.01
N LEU A 171 10.46 14.08 9.65
CA LEU A 171 9.02 13.98 9.44
C LEU A 171 8.74 13.50 8.02
N TYR A 172 7.54 12.96 7.83
CA TYR A 172 7.11 12.37 6.56
C TYR A 172 6.46 13.35 5.58
N GLY A 173 6.35 14.65 5.96
CA GLY A 173 5.85 15.74 5.11
C GLY A 173 6.96 16.68 4.66
N VAL A 174 6.78 17.26 3.48
CA VAL A 174 7.57 18.40 2.99
C VAL A 174 6.62 19.55 2.77
N LEU A 175 6.81 20.63 3.53
CA LEU A 175 5.96 21.81 3.46
C LEU A 175 6.25 22.59 2.18
N ALA A 176 5.25 22.72 1.33
CA ALA A 176 5.28 23.47 0.08
C ALA A 176 3.97 24.24 -0.07
N ASN A 177 4.00 25.56 0.10
CA ASN A 177 2.80 26.38 0.20
C ASN A 177 2.52 27.20 -1.07
N ASN A 178 3.05 26.77 -2.20
CA ASN A 178 2.75 27.36 -3.51
C ASN A 178 3.12 26.37 -4.62
N VAL A 179 2.60 26.60 -5.82
CA VAL A 179 2.81 25.75 -7.01
C VAL A 179 4.30 25.54 -7.32
N SER A 180 5.12 26.60 -7.23
CA SER A 180 6.57 26.52 -7.56
C SER A 180 7.32 25.57 -6.63
N ASP A 181 7.04 25.65 -5.32
CA ASP A 181 7.68 24.78 -4.33
C ASP A 181 7.21 23.33 -4.48
N MET A 182 5.92 23.10 -4.70
CA MET A 182 5.36 21.78 -4.94
C MET A 182 5.96 21.11 -6.17
N VAL A 183 6.06 21.83 -7.30
CA VAL A 183 6.67 21.35 -8.53
C VAL A 183 8.17 21.07 -8.32
N THR A 184 8.85 21.89 -7.56
CA THR A 184 10.27 21.69 -7.20
C THR A 184 10.42 20.42 -6.37
N GLU A 185 9.53 20.17 -5.44
CA GLU A 185 9.56 18.96 -4.61
C GLU A 185 9.27 17.69 -5.43
N VAL A 186 8.33 17.71 -6.37
CA VAL A 186 8.15 16.60 -7.33
C VAL A 186 9.47 16.25 -8.03
N ARG A 187 10.20 17.26 -8.49
CA ARG A 187 11.50 17.10 -9.14
C ARG A 187 12.55 16.51 -8.21
N ARG A 188 12.58 16.97 -6.96
CA ARG A 188 13.50 16.49 -5.94
C ARG A 188 13.22 15.03 -5.60
N GLN A 189 11.98 14.64 -5.36
CA GLN A 189 11.60 13.28 -5.02
C GLN A 189 11.85 12.31 -6.19
N THR A 190 11.52 12.70 -7.42
CA THR A 190 11.85 11.93 -8.61
C THR A 190 13.37 11.70 -8.75
N LYS A 191 14.19 12.72 -8.43
CA LYS A 191 15.66 12.60 -8.41
C LYS A 191 16.14 11.63 -7.33
N HIS A 192 15.45 11.54 -6.19
CA HIS A 192 15.73 10.54 -5.14
C HIS A 192 15.33 9.12 -5.50
N GLY A 193 14.69 8.93 -6.66
CA GLY A 193 14.34 7.61 -7.16
C GLY A 193 13.07 7.04 -6.54
N VAL A 194 12.12 7.89 -6.13
CA VAL A 194 10.78 7.42 -5.72
C VAL A 194 10.04 6.81 -6.91
N ASP A 195 9.12 5.89 -6.65
CA ASP A 195 8.34 5.21 -7.67
C ASP A 195 7.08 6.00 -8.05
N PHE A 196 6.58 6.83 -7.13
CA PHE A 196 5.41 7.69 -7.35
C PHE A 196 5.46 8.91 -6.44
N ILE A 197 4.58 9.88 -6.67
CA ILE A 197 4.45 11.09 -5.86
C ILE A 197 3.24 10.95 -4.94
N LYS A 198 3.34 11.48 -3.73
CA LYS A 198 2.25 11.55 -2.77
C LYS A 198 2.00 12.97 -2.31
N MET A 199 0.75 13.42 -2.43
CA MET A 199 0.23 14.60 -1.75
C MET A 199 -0.64 14.20 -0.56
N ALA A 200 -0.84 15.12 0.38
CA ALA A 200 -1.73 14.86 1.50
C ALA A 200 -2.48 16.12 1.93
N ASP A 201 -3.78 15.99 2.03
CA ASP A 201 -4.73 17.00 2.50
C ASP A 201 -4.93 16.89 4.04
N SER A 202 -5.94 17.51 4.61
CA SER A 202 -6.20 17.51 6.06
C SER A 202 -6.42 16.11 6.64
N THR A 203 -6.14 15.98 7.95
CA THR A 203 -6.16 14.68 8.66
C THR A 203 -7.50 13.95 8.57
N TRP A 204 -8.61 14.68 8.70
CA TRP A 204 -9.94 14.09 8.83
C TRP A 204 -10.90 14.48 7.70
N GLY A 205 -10.45 15.28 6.73
CA GLY A 205 -11.28 15.73 5.61
C GLY A 205 -12.23 16.87 5.97
N ASP A 206 -11.96 17.56 7.06
CA ASP A 206 -12.69 18.71 7.56
C ASP A 206 -12.39 20.03 6.81
N THR A 207 -11.24 20.06 6.18
CA THR A 207 -10.75 21.24 5.44
C THR A 207 -9.97 20.79 4.20
N GLN A 208 -10.23 21.44 3.06
CA GLN A 208 -9.38 21.29 1.88
C GLN A 208 -8.20 22.25 2.01
N THR A 209 -6.99 21.72 2.19
CA THR A 209 -5.77 22.51 2.41
C THR A 209 -5.00 22.82 1.12
N ILE A 210 -5.33 22.14 0.02
CA ILE A 210 -4.62 22.22 -1.26
C ILE A 210 -5.63 22.70 -2.34
N SER A 211 -5.31 23.75 -3.06
CA SER A 211 -6.15 24.30 -4.11
C SER A 211 -6.17 23.43 -5.37
N LYS A 212 -7.21 23.57 -6.20
CA LYS A 212 -7.30 22.87 -7.50
C LYS A 212 -6.15 23.22 -8.43
N GLU A 213 -5.65 24.44 -8.41
CA GLU A 213 -4.49 24.86 -9.20
C GLU A 213 -3.22 24.10 -8.79
N GLU A 214 -2.97 24.00 -7.50
CA GLU A 214 -1.83 23.25 -6.94
C GLU A 214 -1.91 21.76 -7.26
N LEU A 215 -3.08 21.14 -7.07
CA LEU A 215 -3.32 19.74 -7.44
C LEU A 215 -3.00 19.48 -8.92
N SER A 216 -3.55 20.32 -9.81
CA SER A 216 -3.37 20.18 -11.27
C SER A 216 -1.91 20.37 -11.68
N ALA A 217 -1.20 21.32 -11.09
CA ALA A 217 0.21 21.57 -11.38
C ALA A 217 1.11 20.40 -10.96
N VAL A 218 0.84 19.81 -9.80
CA VAL A 218 1.63 18.67 -9.29
C VAL A 218 1.35 17.41 -10.11
N VAL A 219 0.09 17.14 -10.45
CA VAL A 219 -0.28 16.02 -11.35
C VAL A 219 0.42 16.18 -12.70
N GLY A 220 0.33 17.37 -13.30
CA GLY A 220 0.98 17.64 -14.60
C GLY A 220 2.50 17.43 -14.56
N GLU A 221 3.19 17.87 -13.50
CA GLU A 221 4.64 17.66 -13.36
C GLU A 221 4.99 16.18 -13.10
N ALA A 222 4.22 15.47 -12.28
CA ALA A 222 4.44 14.06 -12.02
C ALA A 222 4.28 13.23 -13.31
N HIS A 223 3.18 13.40 -14.02
CA HIS A 223 2.91 12.68 -15.27
C HIS A 223 3.91 13.02 -16.39
N ARG A 224 4.33 14.28 -16.48
CA ARG A 224 5.40 14.69 -17.41
C ARG A 224 6.73 13.97 -17.15
N ARG A 225 6.94 13.49 -15.91
CA ARG A 225 8.12 12.70 -15.50
C ARG A 225 7.88 11.19 -15.51
N ASN A 226 6.76 10.75 -16.09
CA ASN A 226 6.32 9.34 -16.06
C ASN A 226 6.18 8.79 -14.62
N ALA A 227 6.00 9.65 -13.62
CA ALA A 227 5.69 9.27 -12.25
C ALA A 227 4.17 9.28 -12.06
N ARG A 228 3.64 8.27 -11.38
CA ARG A 228 2.26 8.26 -10.92
C ARG A 228 2.11 9.14 -9.68
N ILE A 229 0.88 9.47 -9.34
CA ILE A 229 0.60 10.34 -8.20
C ILE A 229 -0.64 9.89 -7.43
N SER A 230 -0.56 9.99 -6.12
CA SER A 230 -1.67 9.73 -5.21
C SER A 230 -1.85 10.85 -4.19
N ILE A 231 -3.01 10.85 -3.54
CA ILE A 231 -3.34 11.81 -2.51
C ILE A 231 -3.99 11.12 -1.31
N HIS A 232 -3.65 11.57 -0.08
CA HIS A 232 -4.48 11.39 1.09
C HIS A 232 -5.61 12.43 1.01
N SER A 233 -6.82 11.96 0.89
CA SER A 233 -8.01 12.81 0.85
C SER A 233 -9.17 12.07 1.51
N ARG A 234 -9.76 12.67 2.54
CA ARG A 234 -10.93 12.11 3.23
C ARG A 234 -12.20 12.90 2.95
N GLY A 235 -12.07 14.20 2.72
CA GLY A 235 -13.20 15.12 2.50
C GLY A 235 -13.83 14.96 1.11
N SER A 236 -15.10 15.40 0.99
CA SER A 236 -15.85 15.46 -0.27
C SER A 236 -15.14 16.36 -1.29
N ASP A 237 -14.87 17.61 -0.93
CA ASP A 237 -14.30 18.61 -1.84
C ASP A 237 -12.91 18.20 -2.35
N SER A 238 -12.05 17.70 -1.45
CA SER A 238 -10.71 17.26 -1.81
C SER A 238 -10.71 15.97 -2.65
N THR A 239 -11.67 15.06 -2.41
CA THR A 239 -11.81 13.84 -3.22
C THR A 239 -12.24 14.16 -4.65
N ARG A 240 -13.24 15.03 -4.81
CA ARG A 240 -13.68 15.51 -6.12
C ARG A 240 -12.56 16.27 -6.84
N ALA A 241 -11.89 17.20 -6.15
CA ALA A 241 -10.80 17.97 -6.73
C ALA A 241 -9.63 17.08 -7.20
N ALA A 242 -9.31 16.03 -6.45
CA ALA A 242 -8.28 15.06 -6.83
C ALA A 242 -8.70 14.25 -8.08
N ALA A 243 -9.97 13.84 -8.18
CA ALA A 243 -10.48 13.16 -9.36
C ALA A 243 -10.41 14.06 -10.60
N GLU A 244 -10.89 15.29 -10.48
CA GLU A 244 -10.86 16.30 -11.56
C GLU A 244 -9.44 16.69 -11.99
N ALA A 245 -8.48 16.70 -11.06
CA ALA A 245 -7.06 16.98 -11.36
C ALA A 245 -6.34 15.81 -12.05
N GLY A 246 -6.91 14.59 -12.05
CA GLY A 246 -6.36 13.43 -12.72
C GLY A 246 -5.35 12.64 -11.90
N PHE A 247 -5.52 12.56 -10.59
CA PHE A 247 -4.74 11.64 -9.76
C PHE A 247 -4.91 10.18 -10.20
N ASP A 248 -3.88 9.36 -10.07
CA ASP A 248 -3.95 7.94 -10.43
C ASP A 248 -4.77 7.13 -9.42
N TRP A 249 -4.70 7.50 -8.13
CA TRP A 249 -5.57 6.96 -7.07
C TRP A 249 -5.69 7.89 -5.87
N ILE A 250 -6.81 7.76 -5.16
CA ILE A 250 -7.14 8.49 -3.94
C ILE A 250 -7.11 7.50 -2.77
N MET A 251 -6.45 7.88 -1.69
CA MET A 251 -6.42 7.13 -0.45
C MET A 251 -7.50 7.68 0.48
N HIS A 252 -8.24 6.77 1.11
CA HIS A 252 -9.34 6.98 2.06
C HIS A 252 -10.67 7.33 1.38
N ALA A 253 -10.92 8.60 1.04
CA ALA A 253 -12.18 9.11 0.48
C ALA A 253 -13.39 8.97 1.43
N ASP A 254 -13.18 8.85 2.73
CA ASP A 254 -14.18 8.43 3.73
C ASP A 254 -15.46 9.25 3.72
N LEU A 255 -15.36 10.56 3.47
CA LEU A 255 -16.49 11.50 3.50
C LEU A 255 -16.98 11.88 2.08
N ALA A 256 -16.52 11.15 1.05
CA ALA A 256 -17.00 11.35 -0.30
C ALA A 256 -18.50 11.07 -0.40
N THR A 257 -19.20 11.92 -1.11
CA THR A 257 -20.61 11.72 -1.48
C THR A 257 -20.73 10.80 -2.69
N GLU A 258 -21.95 10.35 -3.01
CA GLU A 258 -22.21 9.59 -4.23
C GLU A 258 -21.77 10.36 -5.47
N GLY A 259 -22.10 11.66 -5.56
CA GLY A 259 -21.70 12.50 -6.69
C GLY A 259 -20.19 12.71 -6.81
N ASP A 260 -19.42 12.63 -5.71
CA ASP A 260 -17.96 12.66 -5.77
C ASP A 260 -17.41 11.34 -6.32
N LEU A 261 -18.02 10.23 -5.95
CA LEU A 261 -17.65 8.90 -6.46
C LEU A 261 -18.05 8.72 -7.93
N GLU A 262 -19.12 9.37 -8.39
CA GLU A 262 -19.43 9.47 -9.83
C GLU A 262 -18.30 10.18 -10.59
N ALA A 263 -17.81 11.32 -10.07
CA ALA A 263 -16.67 12.01 -10.67
C ALA A 263 -15.39 11.17 -10.65
N VAL A 264 -15.15 10.41 -9.58
CA VAL A 264 -14.04 9.43 -9.48
C VAL A 264 -14.19 8.34 -10.55
N ALA A 265 -15.41 7.82 -10.76
CA ALA A 265 -15.69 6.80 -11.77
C ALA A 265 -15.48 7.34 -13.20
N GLU A 266 -16.01 8.53 -13.50
CA GLU A 266 -15.87 9.20 -14.79
C GLU A 266 -14.39 9.48 -15.13
N ALA A 267 -13.60 9.93 -14.15
CA ALA A 267 -12.18 10.16 -14.30
C ALA A 267 -11.33 8.86 -14.37
N GLY A 268 -11.93 7.70 -14.09
CA GLY A 268 -11.22 6.42 -14.05
C GLY A 268 -10.21 6.30 -12.91
N VAL A 269 -10.31 7.16 -11.90
CA VAL A 269 -9.45 7.18 -10.72
C VAL A 269 -9.83 6.01 -9.80
N LYS A 270 -8.85 5.46 -9.12
CA LYS A 270 -9.04 4.34 -8.19
C LYS A 270 -9.11 4.85 -6.77
N ILE A 271 -9.75 4.09 -5.87
CA ILE A 271 -9.75 4.40 -4.44
C ILE A 271 -9.10 3.29 -3.63
N MET A 272 -8.55 3.67 -2.47
CA MET A 272 -7.93 2.80 -1.48
C MET A 272 -8.43 3.20 -0.09
N PRO A 273 -9.55 2.63 0.38
CA PRO A 273 -10.29 3.15 1.54
C PRO A 273 -9.57 2.99 2.88
N THR A 274 -8.70 1.97 3.05
CA THR A 274 -8.00 1.70 4.31
C THR A 274 -8.91 1.61 5.54
N VAL A 275 -10.04 0.93 5.40
CA VAL A 275 -11.09 0.86 6.44
C VAL A 275 -10.58 0.18 7.71
N THR A 276 -9.62 -0.74 7.57
CA THR A 276 -8.95 -1.42 8.69
C THR A 276 -8.37 -0.41 9.68
N PHE A 277 -7.73 0.66 9.21
CA PHE A 277 -7.20 1.71 10.08
C PHE A 277 -8.30 2.33 10.94
N LEU A 278 -9.40 2.78 10.34
CA LEU A 278 -10.52 3.41 11.05
C LEU A 278 -11.18 2.46 12.04
N LYS A 279 -11.40 1.20 11.62
CA LYS A 279 -11.99 0.16 12.48
C LYS A 279 -11.14 -0.08 13.72
N HIS A 280 -9.85 -0.33 13.54
CA HIS A 280 -8.94 -0.58 14.66
C HIS A 280 -8.75 0.66 15.56
N ALA A 281 -8.67 1.85 14.96
CA ALA A 281 -8.58 3.09 15.72
C ALA A 281 -9.86 3.38 16.53
N ALA A 282 -11.04 3.05 16.02
CA ALA A 282 -12.29 3.17 16.76
C ALA A 282 -12.38 2.15 17.93
N GLU A 283 -11.88 0.92 17.72
CA GLU A 283 -11.96 -0.17 18.69
C GLU A 283 -10.92 -0.04 19.81
N TYR A 284 -9.67 0.26 19.47
CA TYR A 284 -8.52 0.22 20.40
C TYR A 284 -7.89 1.59 20.65
N GLY A 285 -8.31 2.66 19.97
CA GLY A 285 -7.62 3.94 20.03
C GLY A 285 -7.57 4.56 21.42
N ARG A 286 -8.58 4.34 22.26
CA ARG A 286 -8.59 4.79 23.66
C ARG A 286 -7.43 4.22 24.45
N ASP A 287 -7.12 2.94 24.29
CA ASP A 287 -6.03 2.25 24.99
C ASP A 287 -4.65 2.80 24.60
N PHE A 288 -4.59 3.47 23.46
CA PHE A 288 -3.39 4.12 22.94
C PHE A 288 -3.42 5.64 23.03
N GLY A 289 -4.32 6.19 23.87
CA GLY A 289 -4.31 7.60 24.24
C GLY A 289 -5.04 8.56 23.29
N ARG A 290 -5.89 8.06 22.38
CA ARG A 290 -6.75 8.93 21.58
C ARG A 290 -7.84 9.57 22.46
N SER A 291 -8.08 10.85 22.21
CA SER A 291 -9.13 11.63 22.89
C SER A 291 -10.52 11.24 22.41
N GLU A 292 -11.56 11.48 23.22
CA GLU A 292 -12.94 11.21 22.83
C GLU A 292 -13.36 11.98 21.56
N PRO A 293 -13.03 13.28 21.36
CA PRO A 293 -13.33 13.96 20.10
C PRO A 293 -12.69 13.30 18.87
N GLU A 294 -11.44 12.81 18.99
CA GLU A 294 -10.81 12.05 17.89
C GLU A 294 -11.52 10.72 17.63
N LEU A 295 -11.93 10.01 18.66
CA LEU A 295 -12.67 8.74 18.53
C LEU A 295 -14.03 8.96 17.88
N ASP A 296 -14.71 10.04 18.19
CA ASP A 296 -15.99 10.38 17.55
C ASP A 296 -15.79 10.74 16.07
N GLN A 297 -14.74 11.51 15.73
CA GLN A 297 -14.41 11.78 14.34
C GLN A 297 -14.04 10.49 13.58
N ILE A 298 -13.29 9.60 14.20
CA ILE A 298 -12.92 8.29 13.62
C ILE A 298 -14.17 7.45 13.31
N LYS A 299 -15.18 7.45 14.18
CA LYS A 299 -16.45 6.75 13.93
C LYS A 299 -17.19 7.33 12.74
N ILE A 300 -17.26 8.66 12.63
CA ILE A 300 -17.88 9.34 11.49
C ILE A 300 -17.18 8.92 10.18
N ASN A 301 -15.85 8.95 10.17
CA ASN A 301 -15.07 8.53 9.01
C ASN A 301 -15.25 7.04 8.70
N LEU A 302 -15.32 6.17 9.72
CA LEU A 302 -15.55 4.73 9.55
C LEU A 302 -16.91 4.43 8.89
N GLU A 303 -17.98 5.08 9.35
CA GLU A 303 -19.30 4.97 8.75
C GLU A 303 -19.30 5.47 7.29
N GLY A 304 -18.57 6.56 7.04
CA GLY A 304 -18.37 7.09 5.70
C GLY A 304 -17.62 6.13 4.79
N ALA A 305 -16.51 5.57 5.27
CA ALA A 305 -15.69 4.62 4.51
C ALA A 305 -16.47 3.35 4.11
N VAL A 306 -17.36 2.86 4.99
CA VAL A 306 -18.25 1.74 4.66
C VAL A 306 -19.21 2.12 3.53
N ARG A 307 -19.84 3.30 3.61
CA ARG A 307 -20.72 3.80 2.52
C ARG A 307 -19.96 3.96 1.21
N VAL A 308 -18.73 4.46 1.28
CA VAL A 308 -17.85 4.62 0.10
C VAL A 308 -17.55 3.27 -0.55
N LEU A 309 -17.23 2.22 0.23
CA LEU A 309 -17.03 0.87 -0.30
C LEU A 309 -18.25 0.37 -1.08
N GLU A 310 -19.45 0.48 -0.51
CA GLU A 310 -20.69 0.03 -1.13
C GLU A 310 -21.01 0.82 -2.41
N THR A 311 -20.86 2.14 -2.35
CA THR A 311 -21.17 3.04 -3.47
C THR A 311 -20.15 2.89 -4.60
N ALA A 312 -18.87 2.80 -4.27
CA ALA A 312 -17.80 2.54 -5.24
C ALA A 312 -18.03 1.24 -6.02
N ARG A 313 -18.47 0.18 -5.31
CA ARG A 313 -18.81 -1.09 -5.95
C ARG A 313 -19.99 -0.94 -6.92
N LYS A 314 -21.05 -0.23 -6.53
CA LYS A 314 -22.23 0.02 -7.38
C LYS A 314 -21.88 0.83 -8.64
N LEU A 315 -21.02 1.83 -8.50
CA LEU A 315 -20.56 2.70 -9.59
C LEU A 315 -19.42 2.09 -10.44
N GLY A 316 -18.90 0.91 -10.07
CA GLY A 316 -17.80 0.28 -10.78
C GLY A 316 -16.44 0.96 -10.58
N VAL A 317 -16.29 1.80 -9.56
CA VAL A 317 -15.01 2.38 -9.16
C VAL A 317 -14.07 1.26 -8.70
N LYS A 318 -12.87 1.23 -9.21
CA LYS A 318 -11.88 0.22 -8.83
C LYS A 318 -11.36 0.48 -7.43
N VAL A 319 -11.64 -0.46 -6.52
CA VAL A 319 -11.14 -0.46 -5.15
C VAL A 319 -9.88 -1.29 -5.05
N MET A 320 -8.86 -0.75 -4.38
CA MET A 320 -7.60 -1.40 -4.09
C MET A 320 -7.45 -1.61 -2.58
N CYS A 321 -6.86 -2.72 -2.18
CA CYS A 321 -6.58 -3.02 -0.80
C CYS A 321 -5.35 -2.26 -0.30
N GLY A 322 -5.48 -1.65 0.88
CA GLY A 322 -4.41 -1.00 1.62
C GLY A 322 -4.83 -0.87 3.08
N THR A 323 -3.90 -1.03 4.02
CA THR A 323 -4.24 -1.14 5.45
C THR A 323 -3.93 0.10 6.27
N ASP A 324 -3.05 0.97 5.78
CA ASP A 324 -2.42 2.04 6.56
C ASP A 324 -1.64 1.51 7.79
N SER A 325 -1.14 0.25 7.71
CA SER A 325 -0.36 -0.38 8.78
C SER A 325 0.94 0.37 9.04
N GLY A 326 1.37 0.38 10.29
CA GLY A 326 2.58 1.05 10.73
C GLY A 326 2.41 2.53 11.06
N ASN A 327 1.25 3.12 10.77
CA ASN A 327 0.97 4.52 11.09
C ASN A 327 0.82 4.75 12.62
N SER A 328 0.29 3.76 13.34
CA SER A 328 -0.04 3.89 14.76
C SER A 328 0.16 2.54 15.49
N PRO A 329 0.35 2.53 16.84
CA PRO A 329 0.39 1.30 17.64
C PRO A 329 -0.84 0.41 17.48
N VAL A 330 -2.00 0.96 17.15
CA VAL A 330 -3.23 0.20 16.87
C VAL A 330 -3.17 -0.53 15.54
N MET A 331 -2.14 -0.30 14.72
CA MET A 331 -1.99 -0.83 13.36
C MET A 331 -0.73 -1.70 13.23
N PRO A 332 -0.61 -2.81 13.99
CA PRO A 332 0.55 -3.69 13.90
C PRO A 332 0.61 -4.40 12.56
N TYR A 333 1.82 -4.72 12.12
CA TYR A 333 2.01 -5.50 10.89
C TYR A 333 1.56 -6.95 11.05
N GLY A 334 1.22 -7.58 9.95
CA GLY A 334 0.89 -9.00 9.88
C GLY A 334 -0.59 -9.24 9.65
N LEU A 335 -1.35 -9.64 10.66
CA LEU A 335 -2.76 -10.04 10.54
C LEU A 335 -3.64 -8.98 9.87
N LEU A 336 -3.37 -7.72 10.10
CA LEU A 336 -4.19 -6.62 9.56
C LEU A 336 -4.22 -6.54 8.04
N HIS A 337 -3.19 -7.03 7.36
CA HIS A 337 -3.18 -7.04 5.90
C HIS A 337 -4.28 -7.92 5.29
N ALA A 338 -4.74 -8.96 6.00
CA ALA A 338 -5.88 -9.76 5.59
C ALA A 338 -7.23 -9.15 6.03
N ASN A 339 -7.22 -8.33 7.09
CA ASN A 339 -8.45 -7.75 7.64
C ASN A 339 -9.12 -6.78 6.67
N GLU A 340 -8.37 -6.07 5.82
CA GLU A 340 -8.97 -5.19 4.81
C GLU A 340 -9.81 -6.00 3.82
N ALA A 341 -9.32 -7.16 3.37
CA ALA A 341 -10.10 -8.08 2.54
C ALA A 341 -11.35 -8.60 3.25
N GLU A 342 -11.24 -8.96 4.53
CA GLU A 342 -12.38 -9.36 5.36
C GLU A 342 -13.43 -8.24 5.48
N ILE A 343 -13.00 -7.01 5.70
CA ILE A 343 -13.86 -5.83 5.79
C ILE A 343 -14.60 -5.58 4.47
N MET A 344 -13.91 -5.68 3.34
CA MET A 344 -14.54 -5.57 2.02
C MET A 344 -15.69 -6.57 1.84
N VAL A 345 -15.49 -7.82 2.26
CA VAL A 345 -16.53 -8.86 2.20
C VAL A 345 -17.66 -8.57 3.17
N LYS A 346 -17.32 -8.26 4.42
CA LYS A 346 -18.28 -8.17 5.52
C LYS A 346 -19.15 -6.93 5.47
N TYR A 347 -18.60 -5.82 5.02
CA TYR A 347 -19.26 -4.51 5.04
C TYR A 347 -19.41 -3.89 3.66
N GLY A 348 -18.53 -4.16 2.69
CA GLY A 348 -18.58 -3.60 1.35
C GLY A 348 -19.40 -4.42 0.35
N GLY A 349 -19.90 -5.59 0.74
CA GLY A 349 -20.69 -6.48 -0.14
C GLY A 349 -19.88 -7.14 -1.26
N TYR A 350 -18.54 -7.17 -1.13
CA TYR A 350 -17.66 -7.88 -2.06
C TYR A 350 -17.73 -9.40 -1.81
N SER A 351 -17.62 -10.20 -2.86
CA SER A 351 -17.36 -11.62 -2.70
C SER A 351 -15.93 -11.86 -2.20
N PRO A 352 -15.63 -13.00 -1.55
CA PRO A 352 -14.26 -13.32 -1.16
C PRO A 352 -13.26 -13.26 -2.32
N MET A 353 -13.66 -13.67 -3.51
CA MET A 353 -12.79 -13.62 -4.69
C MET A 353 -12.52 -12.17 -5.16
N GLU A 354 -13.54 -11.30 -5.15
CA GLU A 354 -13.35 -9.88 -5.46
C GLU A 354 -12.39 -9.22 -4.46
N ALA A 355 -12.48 -9.54 -3.17
CA ALA A 355 -11.58 -9.04 -2.15
C ALA A 355 -10.13 -9.55 -2.35
N ILE A 356 -9.94 -10.82 -2.70
CA ILE A 356 -8.62 -11.37 -3.05
C ILE A 356 -8.05 -10.65 -4.28
N VAL A 357 -8.85 -10.40 -5.31
CA VAL A 357 -8.43 -9.63 -6.49
C VAL A 357 -8.01 -8.21 -6.10
N ALA A 358 -8.76 -7.54 -5.20
CA ALA A 358 -8.41 -6.21 -4.69
C ALA A 358 -7.06 -6.19 -3.95
N CYS A 359 -6.74 -7.26 -3.19
CA CYS A 359 -5.49 -7.41 -2.43
C CYS A 359 -4.32 -8.00 -3.25
N THR A 360 -4.52 -8.33 -4.51
CA THR A 360 -3.49 -8.94 -5.37
C THR A 360 -3.42 -8.22 -6.71
N ARG A 361 -4.25 -8.62 -7.67
CA ARG A 361 -4.20 -8.17 -9.06
C ARG A 361 -4.49 -6.67 -9.21
N ALA A 362 -5.51 -6.14 -8.54
CA ALA A 362 -5.91 -4.75 -8.69
C ALA A 362 -4.81 -3.78 -8.24
N VAL A 363 -4.19 -4.05 -7.10
CA VAL A 363 -3.05 -3.26 -6.58
C VAL A 363 -1.84 -3.43 -7.48
N SER A 364 -1.52 -4.65 -7.94
CA SER A 364 -0.38 -4.94 -8.83
C SER A 364 -0.42 -4.12 -10.11
N TYR A 365 -1.57 -4.03 -10.76
CA TYR A 365 -1.71 -3.23 -12.00
C TYR A 365 -1.46 -1.74 -11.79
N THR A 366 -1.66 -1.24 -10.58
CA THR A 366 -1.50 0.18 -10.28
C THR A 366 -0.09 0.51 -9.81
N HIS A 367 0.55 -0.36 -9.02
CA HIS A 367 1.81 -0.06 -8.33
C HIS A 367 3.05 -0.73 -8.94
N LEU A 368 2.92 -1.93 -9.53
CA LEU A 368 4.09 -2.76 -9.85
C LEU A 368 4.42 -2.86 -11.35
N ARG A 369 3.60 -2.34 -12.26
CA ARG A 369 3.73 -2.59 -13.70
C ARG A 369 4.53 -1.59 -14.53
N ALA A 370 5.19 -0.61 -13.93
CA ALA A 370 5.99 0.33 -14.73
C ALA A 370 7.18 -0.34 -15.47
N HIS A 371 7.62 -1.53 -15.03
CA HIS A 371 8.80 -2.23 -15.58
C HIS A 371 8.65 -3.76 -15.73
N GLU A 372 7.45 -4.34 -15.60
CA GLU A 372 7.30 -5.80 -15.66
C GLU A 372 6.22 -6.22 -16.68
N THR A 373 6.66 -6.65 -17.84
CA THR A 373 5.86 -7.46 -18.77
C THR A 373 5.82 -8.90 -18.25
N SER A 374 4.60 -9.40 -17.98
CA SER A 374 4.21 -10.77 -17.61
C SER A 374 4.21 -11.15 -16.15
N LEU A 375 3.11 -11.78 -15.77
CA LEU A 375 2.77 -12.58 -14.58
C LEU A 375 3.92 -12.90 -13.61
N HIS A 376 4.12 -12.05 -12.61
CA HIS A 376 5.02 -12.36 -11.51
C HIS A 376 4.20 -12.77 -10.28
N LEU A 377 3.86 -14.05 -10.22
CA LEU A 377 3.55 -14.71 -8.97
C LEU A 377 4.87 -15.04 -8.29
N VAL A 378 5.14 -14.50 -7.12
CA VAL A 378 6.33 -14.86 -6.35
C VAL A 378 5.85 -15.54 -5.09
N CYS A 379 6.02 -16.87 -5.06
CA CYS A 379 6.12 -17.60 -3.80
C CYS A 379 7.56 -17.49 -3.29
N ARG A 380 7.76 -16.92 -2.13
CA ARG A 380 8.98 -17.12 -1.32
C ARG A 380 8.73 -18.06 -0.18
#